data_15f346db06360f08184499c80d9bb47b
#
_entry.id   15f346db06360f08184499c80d9bb47b
#
_cell.length_a   1.000
_cell.length_b   1.000
_cell.length_c   1.000
_cell.angle_alpha   90.00
_cell.angle_beta   90.00
_cell.angle_gamma   90.00
#
_symmetry.space_group_name_H-M   'P 1'
#
loop_
_entity.id
_entity.type
_entity.pdbx_description
1 polymer ?
#
loop_
_entity_poly.entity_id
_entity_poly.type
_entity_poly.pdbx_seq_one_letter_code
_entity_poly.pdbx_strand_id
1 'polypeptide(L)'
;HTLTLFAIHTPYQLFTRENEKVKEEAKVRLLRQLNSYLLDPIEECLAKDEDGRACIEVKSPLDLEQELGLPEGNIFHGDLEFPFREETENLLWGSETRTGNLFLAGAGSRRGGGVSGIGGHNAAMAILNQLE
;
A
#
# COMPACT_ATOMS: atom_id res chain seq x y z
N HIS A 1 -0.06 5.07 -22.65
CA HIS A 1 0.71 4.53 -21.54
C HIS A 1 0.21 5.11 -20.21
N THR A 2 0.38 4.38 -19.14
CA THR A 2 0.06 4.82 -17.78
C THR A 2 1.37 4.94 -17.00
N LEU A 3 1.51 6.01 -16.21
CA LEU A 3 2.63 6.23 -15.29
C LEU A 3 2.09 6.25 -13.87
N THR A 4 2.69 5.47 -12.99
CA THR A 4 2.40 5.49 -11.55
C THR A 4 3.62 6.01 -10.81
N LEU A 5 3.41 7.01 -9.95
CA LEU A 5 4.41 7.53 -9.02
C LEU A 5 4.07 7.07 -7.61
N PHE A 6 5.02 6.48 -6.94
CA PHE A 6 4.88 6.06 -5.56
C PHE A 6 5.75 6.92 -4.66
N ALA A 7 5.12 7.78 -3.87
CA ALA A 7 5.82 8.64 -2.92
C ALA A 7 5.99 7.92 -1.59
N ILE A 8 7.22 7.64 -1.22
CA ILE A 8 7.58 7.10 0.09
C ILE A 8 7.80 8.23 1.11
N HIS A 9 7.81 7.89 2.40
CA HIS A 9 7.98 8.85 3.50
C HIS A 9 6.89 9.94 3.54
N THR A 10 5.65 9.52 3.30
CA THR A 10 4.47 10.39 3.31
C THR A 10 3.58 10.01 4.50
N PRO A 11 3.87 10.50 5.73
CA PRO A 11 3.16 10.09 6.93
C PRO A 11 1.67 10.44 6.87
N TYR A 12 0.81 9.52 7.29
CA TYR A 12 -0.64 9.67 7.36
C TYR A 12 -1.08 10.96 8.08
N GLN A 13 -0.40 11.29 9.19
CA GLN A 13 -0.72 12.44 10.04
C GLN A 13 -0.66 13.78 9.30
N LEU A 14 0.09 13.89 8.21
CA LEU A 14 0.14 15.10 7.40
C LEU A 14 -1.21 15.42 6.74
N PHE A 15 -2.01 14.39 6.47
CA PHE A 15 -3.24 14.49 5.69
C PHE A 15 -4.51 14.59 6.56
N THR A 16 -4.40 14.35 7.87
CA THR A 16 -5.57 14.25 8.76
C THR A 16 -6.36 15.55 8.95
N ARG A 17 -5.73 16.70 8.76
CA ARG A 17 -6.38 18.01 8.97
C ARG A 17 -6.86 18.68 7.69
N GLU A 18 -6.01 18.69 6.66
CA GLU A 18 -6.25 19.41 5.40
C GLU A 18 -5.85 18.55 4.21
N ASN A 19 -6.48 17.35 4.08
CA ASN A 19 -6.11 16.34 3.08
C ASN A 19 -5.93 16.92 1.67
N GLU A 20 -6.94 17.59 1.15
CA GLU A 20 -6.92 18.11 -0.23
C GLU A 20 -5.79 19.12 -0.48
N LYS A 21 -5.55 19.99 0.49
CA LYS A 21 -4.48 20.99 0.38
C LYS A 21 -3.11 20.33 0.41
N VAL A 22 -2.86 19.45 1.38
CA VAL A 22 -1.57 18.75 1.51
C VAL A 22 -1.33 17.82 0.33
N LYS A 23 -2.37 17.17 -0.17
CA LYS A 23 -2.32 16.34 -1.37
C LYS A 23 -1.93 17.14 -2.61
N GLU A 24 -2.51 18.33 -2.79
CA GLU A 24 -2.16 19.21 -3.91
C GLU A 24 -0.70 19.70 -3.80
N GLU A 25 -0.26 20.12 -2.61
CA GLU A 25 1.13 20.51 -2.37
C GLU A 25 2.10 19.35 -2.65
N ALA A 26 1.77 18.15 -2.21
CA ALA A 26 2.57 16.94 -2.48
C ALA A 26 2.64 16.63 -3.97
N LYS A 27 1.52 16.70 -4.69
CA LYS A 27 1.46 16.54 -6.15
C LYS A 27 2.40 17.48 -6.85
N VAL A 28 2.32 18.79 -6.54
CA VAL A 28 3.17 19.81 -7.17
C VAL A 28 4.66 19.50 -6.95
N ARG A 29 5.04 19.11 -5.73
CA ARG A 29 6.43 18.75 -5.41
C ARG A 29 6.88 17.50 -6.18
N LEU A 30 6.04 16.48 -6.27
CA LEU A 30 6.34 15.22 -6.98
C LEU A 30 6.51 15.45 -8.48
N LEU A 31 5.58 16.19 -9.11
CA LEU A 31 5.67 16.50 -10.53
C LEU A 31 6.91 17.36 -10.84
N ARG A 32 7.21 18.33 -9.99
CA ARG A 32 8.44 19.11 -10.12
C ARG A 32 9.71 18.25 -10.04
N GLN A 33 9.73 17.29 -9.11
CA GLN A 33 10.86 16.35 -8.99
C GLN A 33 10.94 15.43 -10.21
N LEU A 34 9.81 14.90 -10.70
CA LEU A 34 9.76 14.10 -11.90
C LEU A 34 10.28 14.85 -13.12
N ASN A 35 9.84 16.10 -13.31
CA ASN A 35 10.23 16.93 -14.46
C ASN A 35 11.75 17.19 -14.52
N SER A 36 12.47 17.09 -13.39
CA SER A 36 13.94 17.20 -13.40
C SER A 36 14.64 16.03 -14.13
N TYR A 37 13.94 14.95 -14.43
CA TYR A 37 14.44 13.78 -15.13
C TYR A 37 13.86 13.61 -16.54
N LEU A 38 12.95 14.49 -16.95
CA LEU A 38 12.27 14.42 -18.24
C LEU A 38 12.82 15.48 -19.21
N LEU A 39 12.73 15.20 -20.51
CA LEU A 39 13.05 16.16 -21.55
C LEU A 39 11.98 17.23 -21.70
N ASP A 40 10.71 16.79 -21.67
CA ASP A 40 9.54 17.65 -21.73
C ASP A 40 8.77 17.55 -20.40
N PRO A 41 8.14 18.65 -19.91
CA PRO A 41 7.34 18.60 -18.70
C PRO A 41 6.22 17.56 -18.80
N ILE A 42 6.01 16.78 -17.73
CA ILE A 42 4.98 15.74 -17.72
C ILE A 42 3.58 16.30 -17.99
N GLU A 43 3.32 17.54 -17.60
CA GLU A 43 2.06 18.23 -17.79
C GLU A 43 1.68 18.38 -19.28
N GLU A 44 2.67 18.45 -20.16
CA GLU A 44 2.48 18.49 -21.62
C GLU A 44 2.19 17.12 -22.21
N CYS A 45 2.53 16.04 -21.48
CA CYS A 45 2.36 14.65 -21.92
C CYS A 45 1.08 14.00 -21.38
N LEU A 46 0.38 14.64 -20.43
CA LEU A 46 -0.82 14.08 -19.82
C LEU A 46 -1.98 14.01 -20.83
N ALA A 47 -2.67 12.87 -20.84
CA ALA A 47 -3.95 12.77 -21.52
C ALA A 47 -4.95 13.74 -20.88
N LYS A 48 -5.94 14.17 -21.67
CA LYS A 48 -7.01 15.05 -21.20
C LYS A 48 -8.36 14.36 -21.40
N ASP A 49 -9.28 14.63 -20.49
CA ASP A 49 -10.66 14.21 -20.59
C ASP A 49 -11.44 15.06 -21.61
N GLU A 50 -12.75 14.78 -21.75
CA GLU A 50 -13.66 15.49 -22.67
C GLU A 50 -13.79 16.99 -22.33
N ASP A 51 -13.57 17.38 -21.07
CA ASP A 51 -13.58 18.77 -20.60
C ASP A 51 -12.21 19.46 -20.72
N GLY A 52 -11.20 18.77 -21.23
CA GLY A 52 -9.83 19.26 -21.36
C GLY A 52 -9.00 19.25 -20.06
N ARG A 53 -9.49 18.56 -19.01
CA ARG A 53 -8.79 18.40 -17.74
C ARG A 53 -7.75 17.29 -17.86
N ALA A 54 -6.60 17.48 -17.23
CA ALA A 54 -5.54 16.46 -17.21
C ALA A 54 -6.01 15.19 -16.47
N CYS A 55 -5.78 14.03 -17.08
CA CYS A 55 -6.06 12.72 -16.49
C CYS A 55 -4.96 12.37 -15.50
N ILE A 56 -5.06 12.90 -14.29
CA ILE A 56 -4.16 12.64 -13.18
C ILE A 56 -4.99 12.33 -11.92
N GLU A 57 -4.66 11.25 -11.26
CA GLU A 57 -5.24 10.87 -9.98
C GLU A 57 -4.17 10.91 -8.90
N VAL A 58 -4.51 11.43 -7.74
CA VAL A 58 -3.61 11.50 -6.57
C VAL A 58 -4.35 10.95 -5.36
N LYS A 59 -3.78 9.94 -4.73
CA LYS A 59 -4.29 9.33 -3.50
C LYS A 59 -3.33 9.60 -2.36
N SER A 60 -3.84 10.15 -1.27
CA SER A 60 -3.12 10.24 0.00
C SER A 60 -3.27 8.96 0.83
N PRO A 61 -2.45 8.77 1.88
CA PRO A 61 -2.69 7.67 2.83
C PRO A 61 -4.08 7.71 3.46
N LEU A 62 -4.64 8.91 3.70
CA LEU A 62 -6.01 9.05 4.22
C LEU A 62 -7.06 8.61 3.20
N ASP A 63 -6.88 8.92 1.91
CA ASP A 63 -7.78 8.45 0.85
C ASP A 63 -7.75 6.92 0.76
N LEU A 64 -6.56 6.31 0.84
CA LEU A 64 -6.40 4.85 0.82
C LEU A 64 -7.08 4.17 2.00
N GLU A 65 -7.03 4.76 3.19
CA GLU A 65 -7.77 4.26 4.34
C GLU A 65 -9.28 4.34 4.13
N GLN A 66 -9.78 5.49 3.67
CA GLN A 66 -11.22 5.72 3.49
C GLN A 66 -11.82 4.88 2.35
N GLU A 67 -11.11 4.72 1.25
CA GLU A 67 -11.61 4.03 0.06
C GLU A 67 -11.40 2.51 0.12
N LEU A 68 -10.28 2.07 0.68
CA LEU A 68 -9.86 0.66 0.64
C LEU A 68 -9.83 -0.01 2.01
N GLY A 69 -10.02 0.75 3.09
CA GLY A 69 -9.93 0.23 4.45
C GLY A 69 -8.50 -0.14 4.87
N LEU A 70 -7.49 0.45 4.24
CA LEU A 70 -6.09 0.22 4.60
C LEU A 70 -5.75 1.03 5.85
N PRO A 71 -5.35 0.39 6.96
CA PRO A 71 -5.02 1.13 8.19
C PRO A 71 -3.93 2.19 7.92
N GLU A 72 -4.22 3.46 8.17
CA GLU A 72 -3.34 4.60 7.89
C GLU A 72 -2.77 4.64 6.45
N GLY A 73 -3.49 4.05 5.49
CA GLY A 73 -3.06 3.91 4.11
C GLY A 73 -1.91 2.92 3.89
N ASN A 74 -1.61 2.09 4.89
CA ASN A 74 -0.52 1.13 4.82
C ASN A 74 -0.90 -0.09 3.97
N ILE A 75 -0.24 -0.24 2.82
CA ILE A 75 -0.47 -1.36 1.89
C ILE A 75 -0.13 -2.73 2.47
N PHE A 76 0.61 -2.79 3.57
CA PHE A 76 0.94 -4.01 4.31
C PHE A 76 0.06 -4.21 5.55
N HIS A 77 -0.87 -3.29 5.83
CA HIS A 77 -1.81 -3.27 6.96
C HIS A 77 -1.16 -3.16 8.35
N GLY A 78 0.15 -3.19 8.45
CA GLY A 78 0.91 -3.12 9.69
C GLY A 78 2.41 -3.16 9.40
N ASP A 79 3.20 -3.30 10.46
CA ASP A 79 4.65 -3.41 10.33
C ASP A 79 5.04 -4.73 9.67
N LEU A 80 6.07 -4.68 8.83
CA LEU A 80 6.66 -5.88 8.23
C LEU A 80 7.59 -6.53 9.24
N GLU A 81 7.24 -7.73 9.67
CA GLU A 81 8.04 -8.53 10.61
C GLU A 81 8.95 -9.54 9.90
N PHE A 82 8.91 -9.57 8.57
CA PHE A 82 9.79 -10.41 7.77
C PHE A 82 11.20 -9.79 7.67
N PRO A 83 12.27 -10.61 7.66
CA PRO A 83 12.32 -12.09 7.73
C PRO A 83 12.34 -12.64 9.16
N PHE A 84 12.24 -11.80 10.16
CA PHE A 84 12.47 -12.17 11.56
C PHE A 84 11.22 -12.79 12.17
N ARG A 85 11.37 -14.00 12.63
CA ARG A 85 10.41 -14.71 13.45
C ARG A 85 11.04 -14.97 14.81
N GLU A 86 10.33 -14.64 15.89
CA GLU A 86 10.76 -15.04 17.22
C GLU A 86 10.53 -16.55 17.38
N GLU A 87 11.57 -17.29 17.82
CA GLU A 87 11.51 -18.74 17.98
C GLU A 87 10.47 -19.18 19.03
N THR A 88 10.06 -18.26 19.91
CA THR A 88 9.07 -18.48 20.95
C THR A 88 7.63 -18.51 20.44
N GLU A 89 7.39 -18.08 19.22
CA GLU A 89 6.06 -18.07 18.61
C GLU A 89 5.85 -19.32 17.75
N ASN A 90 4.88 -20.14 18.10
CA ASN A 90 4.43 -21.32 17.32
C ASN A 90 3.71 -20.91 16.02
N LEU A 91 4.19 -19.88 15.35
CA LEU A 91 3.63 -19.34 14.13
C LEU A 91 4.46 -19.77 12.93
N LEU A 92 4.32 -21.04 12.54
CA LEU A 92 5.16 -21.68 11.53
C LEU A 92 5.05 -21.03 10.15
N TRP A 93 3.85 -20.59 9.78
CA TRP A 93 3.54 -20.10 8.43
C TRP A 93 3.41 -18.58 8.33
N GLY A 94 3.33 -17.86 9.47
CA GLY A 94 3.14 -16.41 9.50
C GLY A 94 1.75 -15.94 9.04
N SER A 95 0.82 -16.85 8.96
CA SER A 95 -0.60 -16.61 8.66
C SER A 95 -1.49 -16.78 9.89
N GLU A 96 -0.99 -17.44 10.91
CA GLU A 96 -1.66 -17.67 12.19
C GLU A 96 -1.83 -16.33 12.94
N THR A 97 -2.91 -16.24 13.72
CA THR A 97 -3.15 -15.11 14.62
C THR A 97 -3.21 -15.56 16.06
N ARG A 98 -3.22 -14.61 17.00
CA ARG A 98 -3.45 -14.91 18.43
C ARG A 98 -4.89 -15.37 18.72
N THR A 99 -5.80 -15.18 17.78
CA THR A 99 -7.18 -15.66 17.87
C THR A 99 -7.27 -17.04 17.26
N GLY A 100 -7.71 -18.02 18.03
CA GLY A 100 -7.83 -19.40 17.56
C GLY A 100 -8.74 -19.49 16.32
N ASN A 101 -8.35 -20.33 15.36
CA ASN A 101 -9.05 -20.55 14.08
C ASN A 101 -9.18 -19.31 13.17
N LEU A 102 -8.39 -18.26 13.40
CA LEU A 102 -8.31 -17.09 12.53
C LEU A 102 -6.94 -17.03 11.85
N PHE A 103 -6.94 -16.99 10.53
CA PHE A 103 -5.75 -16.95 9.69
C PHE A 103 -5.79 -15.77 8.73
N LEU A 104 -4.63 -15.15 8.48
CA LEU A 104 -4.48 -14.06 7.53
C LEU A 104 -3.87 -14.57 6.22
N ALA A 105 -4.61 -14.40 5.11
CA ALA A 105 -4.23 -14.94 3.82
C ALA A 105 -3.76 -13.86 2.80
N GLY A 106 -3.93 -12.60 3.12
CA GLY A 106 -3.66 -11.47 2.24
C GLY A 106 -2.42 -10.65 2.61
N ALA A 107 -2.43 -9.39 2.20
CA ALA A 107 -1.34 -8.43 2.44
C ALA A 107 -1.07 -8.16 3.92
N GLY A 108 -2.07 -8.37 4.79
CA GLY A 108 -1.93 -8.25 6.24
C GLY A 108 -1.30 -9.47 6.93
N SER A 109 -0.92 -10.53 6.20
CA SER A 109 -0.15 -11.64 6.78
C SER A 109 1.27 -11.17 7.14
N ARG A 110 1.93 -11.85 8.08
CA ARG A 110 3.27 -11.46 8.60
C ARG A 110 4.31 -11.27 7.50
N ARG A 111 4.22 -12.01 6.41
CA ARG A 111 5.11 -11.88 5.26
C ARG A 111 4.92 -10.57 4.49
N GLY A 112 3.78 -9.90 4.65
CA GLY A 112 3.39 -8.75 3.86
C GLY A 112 2.75 -9.11 2.53
N GLY A 113 2.45 -8.07 1.76
CA GLY A 113 1.77 -8.18 0.47
C GLY A 113 2.67 -8.59 -0.69
N GLY A 114 2.11 -8.49 -1.86
CA GLY A 114 2.70 -8.83 -3.15
C GLY A 114 1.79 -9.79 -3.93
N VAL A 115 1.87 -9.74 -5.24
CA VAL A 115 1.05 -10.61 -6.13
C VAL A 115 1.75 -11.96 -6.32
N SER A 116 2.04 -12.66 -5.22
CA SER A 116 2.78 -13.92 -5.24
C SER A 116 1.94 -15.15 -4.88
N GLY A 117 0.77 -14.96 -4.28
CA GLY A 117 -0.06 -16.04 -3.73
C GLY A 117 0.49 -16.68 -2.45
N ILE A 118 1.66 -16.27 -1.95
CA ILE A 118 2.32 -16.92 -0.81
C ILE A 118 1.51 -16.76 0.47
N GLY A 119 0.91 -15.58 0.73
CA GLY A 119 0.05 -15.41 1.91
C GLY A 119 -1.11 -16.41 1.95
N GLY A 120 -1.78 -16.64 0.81
CA GLY A 120 -2.83 -17.65 0.69
C GLY A 120 -2.33 -19.07 0.85
N HIS A 121 -1.19 -19.40 0.23
CA HIS A 121 -0.54 -20.71 0.39
C HIS A 121 -0.21 -20.99 1.87
N ASN A 122 0.43 -20.04 2.53
CA ASN A 122 0.82 -20.19 3.94
C ASN A 122 -0.40 -20.36 4.85
N ALA A 123 -1.48 -19.61 4.62
CA ALA A 123 -2.71 -19.77 5.38
C ALA A 123 -3.33 -21.16 5.18
N ALA A 124 -3.35 -21.68 3.95
CA ALA A 124 -3.84 -23.02 3.67
C ALA A 124 -3.00 -24.09 4.38
N MET A 125 -1.67 -23.97 4.35
CA MET A 125 -0.79 -24.92 5.05
C MET A 125 -0.93 -24.83 6.57
N ALA A 126 -1.10 -23.62 7.12
CA ALA A 126 -1.34 -23.45 8.55
C ALA A 126 -2.65 -24.14 9.00
N ILE A 127 -3.71 -24.04 8.19
CA ILE A 127 -4.99 -24.70 8.46
C ILE A 127 -4.84 -26.23 8.37
N LEU A 128 -4.19 -26.73 7.33
CA LEU A 128 -3.99 -28.17 7.15
C LEU A 128 -3.21 -28.80 8.31
N ASN A 129 -2.15 -28.13 8.77
CA ASN A 129 -1.36 -28.61 9.91
C ASN A 129 -2.13 -28.65 11.25
N GLN A 130 -3.25 -27.93 11.36
CA GLN A 130 -4.11 -27.99 12.54
C GLN A 130 -5.14 -29.13 12.48
N LEU A 131 -5.36 -29.68 11.30
CA LEU A 131 -6.32 -30.77 11.10
C LEU A 131 -5.68 -32.17 11.23
N GLU A 132 -4.37 -32.24 11.25
CA GLU A 132 -3.58 -33.44 11.52
C GLU A 132 -3.37 -33.66 13.04
#